data_3de84bc3bc0481e65a03b3d26dcdeaf2
#
_entry.id   3de84bc3bc0481e65a03b3d26dcdeaf2
#
_cell.length_a   1.000
_cell.length_b   1.000
_cell.length_c   1.000
_cell.angle_alpha   90.00
_cell.angle_beta   90.00
_cell.angle_gamma   90.00
#
_symmetry.space_group_name_H-M   'P 1'
#
loop_
_entity.id
_entity.type
_entity.pdbx_description
1 polymer ?
#
loop_
_entity_poly.entity_id
_entity_poly.type
_entity_poly.pdbx_seq_one_letter_code
_entity_poly.pdbx_strand_id
1 'polypeptide(L)'
;MRICDISTGLQHVGIPTNDIAKTIAFYEALGFRIVHRKDNRGEDVAFLKMGDLVLEIYQNHKAVGISGAIDHIALNVTDVEEARRIADGLKLDVIEEGQLPFWENGVRYFTVLGPNGEKVEFNQYL
;
A
#
# COMPACT_ATOMS: atom_id res chain seq x y z
N MET A 1 16.57 23.84 15.86
CA MET A 1 15.44 23.39 14.98
C MET A 1 15.54 21.91 14.74
N ARG A 2 14.43 21.21 14.82
CA ARG A 2 14.34 19.76 14.56
C ARG A 2 13.59 19.54 13.26
N ILE A 3 13.73 18.35 12.68
CA ILE A 3 13.00 18.01 11.45
C ILE A 3 11.50 18.18 11.61
N CYS A 4 10.94 17.81 12.78
CA CYS A 4 9.49 17.98 13.02
C CYS A 4 9.02 19.44 12.98
N ASP A 5 9.91 20.40 13.09
CA ASP A 5 9.55 21.83 13.02
C ASP A 5 9.35 22.33 11.59
N ILE A 6 9.86 21.57 10.61
CA ILE A 6 9.78 21.92 9.19
C ILE A 6 9.20 20.79 8.32
N SER A 7 8.72 19.71 8.92
CA SER A 7 8.08 18.58 8.22
C SER A 7 6.59 18.56 8.53
N THR A 8 5.78 18.30 7.52
CA THR A 8 4.34 18.09 7.68
C THR A 8 3.97 16.60 7.74
N GLY A 9 4.98 15.73 7.77
CA GLY A 9 4.78 14.29 7.89
C GLY A 9 5.17 13.52 6.62
N LEU A 10 4.53 12.38 6.42
CA LEU A 10 4.82 11.51 5.29
C LEU A 10 4.34 12.16 3.98
N GLN A 11 5.22 12.24 2.99
CA GLN A 11 4.86 12.70 1.65
C GLN A 11 4.42 11.55 0.75
N HIS A 12 5.22 10.50 0.67
CA HIS A 12 4.90 9.32 -0.14
C HIS A 12 5.69 8.09 0.31
N VAL A 13 5.25 6.93 -0.15
CA VAL A 13 5.94 5.65 0.00
C VAL A 13 6.39 5.21 -1.39
N GLY A 14 7.66 4.90 -1.56
CA GLY A 14 8.22 4.45 -2.84
C GLY A 14 8.17 2.92 -2.96
N ILE A 15 7.65 2.42 -4.10
CA ILE A 15 7.56 1.01 -4.40
C ILE A 15 8.16 0.77 -5.78
N PRO A 16 9.35 0.12 -5.85
CA PRO A 16 9.93 -0.28 -7.13
C PRO A 16 9.10 -1.39 -7.76
N THR A 17 9.04 -1.42 -9.06
CA THR A 17 8.33 -2.48 -9.78
C THR A 17 9.09 -2.95 -11.01
N ASN A 18 8.83 -4.19 -11.41
CA ASN A 18 9.27 -4.76 -12.67
C ASN A 18 8.15 -4.70 -13.72
N ASP A 19 6.92 -4.35 -13.32
CA ASP A 19 5.76 -4.23 -14.21
C ASP A 19 4.82 -3.16 -13.66
N ILE A 20 4.98 -1.92 -14.13
CA ILE A 20 4.20 -0.79 -13.62
C ILE A 20 2.72 -0.91 -13.95
N ALA A 21 2.37 -1.45 -15.12
CA ALA A 21 0.95 -1.61 -15.51
C ALA A 21 0.23 -2.55 -14.53
N LYS A 22 0.85 -3.66 -14.17
CA LYS A 22 0.32 -4.64 -13.22
C LYS A 22 0.19 -4.01 -11.82
N THR A 23 1.18 -3.25 -11.40
CA THR A 23 1.18 -2.60 -10.08
C THR A 23 0.10 -1.53 -10.00
N ILE A 24 -0.03 -0.69 -11.03
CA ILE A 24 -1.10 0.32 -11.09
C ILE A 24 -2.47 -0.36 -11.05
N ALA A 25 -2.69 -1.43 -11.82
CA ALA A 25 -3.96 -2.14 -11.84
C ALA A 25 -4.32 -2.69 -10.45
N PHE A 26 -3.36 -3.24 -9.72
CA PHE A 26 -3.57 -3.72 -8.35
C PHE A 26 -4.08 -2.59 -7.43
N TYR A 27 -3.40 -1.46 -7.40
CA TYR A 27 -3.79 -0.37 -6.52
C TYR A 27 -5.05 0.35 -6.98
N GLU A 28 -5.28 0.49 -8.28
CA GLU A 28 -6.54 1.03 -8.80
C GLU A 28 -7.73 0.14 -8.42
N ALA A 29 -7.56 -1.17 -8.40
CA ALA A 29 -8.61 -2.10 -7.97
C ALA A 29 -8.99 -1.89 -6.49
N LEU A 30 -8.06 -1.41 -5.66
CA LEU A 30 -8.32 -1.05 -4.27
C LEU A 30 -8.96 0.33 -4.11
N GLY A 31 -8.98 1.14 -5.17
CA GLY A 31 -9.56 2.48 -5.14
C GLY A 31 -8.55 3.62 -5.19
N PHE A 32 -7.27 3.33 -5.37
CA PHE A 32 -6.28 4.38 -5.63
C PHE A 32 -6.54 4.99 -7.00
N ARG A 33 -6.16 6.25 -7.17
CA ARG A 33 -6.21 6.94 -8.46
C ARG A 33 -4.84 7.52 -8.80
N ILE A 34 -4.48 7.54 -10.06
CA ILE A 34 -3.27 8.19 -10.54
C ILE A 34 -3.46 9.70 -10.38
N VAL A 35 -2.55 10.36 -9.67
CA VAL A 35 -2.55 11.82 -9.49
C VAL A 35 -1.44 12.49 -10.28
N HIS A 36 -0.42 11.73 -10.67
CA HIS A 36 0.70 12.23 -11.47
C HIS A 36 1.39 11.04 -12.15
N ARG A 37 1.81 11.21 -13.38
CA ARG A 37 2.59 10.20 -14.10
C ARG A 37 3.61 10.91 -14.99
N LYS A 38 4.84 10.41 -15.00
CA LYS A 38 5.91 11.01 -15.77
C LYS A 38 6.99 10.00 -16.13
N ASP A 39 7.59 10.18 -17.30
CA ASP A 39 8.82 9.50 -17.64
C ASP A 39 9.99 10.25 -16.97
N ASN A 40 10.78 9.52 -16.19
CA ASN A 40 11.97 10.04 -15.55
C ASN A 40 13.20 9.41 -16.19
N ARG A 41 13.70 10.03 -17.26
CA ARG A 41 14.91 9.56 -17.96
C ARG A 41 14.81 8.10 -18.42
N GLY A 42 13.66 7.72 -18.98
CA GLY A 42 13.40 6.36 -19.44
C GLY A 42 12.75 5.46 -18.40
N GLU A 43 12.60 5.92 -17.15
CA GLU A 43 11.93 5.20 -16.08
C GLU A 43 10.49 5.72 -15.95
N ASP A 44 9.52 4.82 -16.11
CA ASP A 44 8.10 5.17 -15.98
C ASP A 44 7.74 5.28 -14.50
N VAL A 45 7.19 6.41 -14.08
CA VAL A 45 6.85 6.71 -12.70
C VAL A 45 5.40 7.17 -12.61
N ALA A 46 4.64 6.58 -11.67
CA ALA A 46 3.27 6.98 -11.40
C ALA A 46 3.07 7.23 -9.91
N PHE A 47 2.39 8.31 -9.57
CA PHE A 47 1.96 8.58 -8.21
C PHE A 47 0.47 8.28 -8.09
N LEU A 48 0.13 7.42 -7.13
CA LEU A 48 -1.23 6.97 -6.87
C LEU A 48 -1.65 7.41 -5.48
N LYS A 49 -2.89 7.82 -5.32
CA LYS A 49 -3.38 8.38 -4.06
C LYS A 49 -4.69 7.75 -3.61
N MET A 50 -4.78 7.50 -2.32
CA MET A 50 -6.01 7.17 -1.59
C MET A 50 -5.96 7.89 -0.25
N GLY A 51 -6.96 8.75 0.04
CA GLY A 51 -6.93 9.58 1.26
C GLY A 51 -5.64 10.38 1.34
N ASP A 52 -4.92 10.27 2.45
CA ASP A 52 -3.63 10.94 2.64
C ASP A 52 -2.44 10.10 2.19
N LEU A 53 -2.68 8.86 1.77
CA LEU A 53 -1.60 7.97 1.32
C LEU A 53 -1.29 8.22 -0.15
N VAL A 54 -0.02 8.49 -0.43
CA VAL A 54 0.52 8.61 -1.79
C VAL A 54 1.59 7.55 -1.97
N LEU A 55 1.47 6.76 -3.03
CA LEU A 55 2.47 5.78 -3.44
C LEU A 55 3.18 6.30 -4.69
N GLU A 56 4.50 6.24 -4.68
CA GLU A 56 5.31 6.43 -5.89
C GLU A 56 5.67 5.06 -6.43
N ILE A 57 5.13 4.71 -7.59
CA ILE A 57 5.45 3.46 -8.28
C ILE A 57 6.45 3.79 -9.39
N TYR A 58 7.61 3.17 -9.37
CA TYR A 58 8.64 3.43 -10.36
C TYR A 58 9.20 2.13 -10.93
N GLN A 59 9.21 2.05 -12.27
CA GLN A 59 9.61 0.85 -12.97
C GLN A 59 11.11 0.85 -13.22
N ASN A 60 11.88 0.38 -12.23
CA ASN A 60 13.33 0.30 -12.33
C ASN A 60 13.85 -1.12 -12.62
N HIS A 61 12.95 -2.11 -12.74
CA HIS A 61 13.27 -3.53 -12.97
C HIS A 61 14.17 -4.13 -11.87
N LYS A 62 14.12 -3.58 -10.66
CA LYS A 62 14.93 -4.02 -9.51
C LYS A 62 14.09 -4.39 -8.30
N ALA A 63 12.79 -4.65 -8.50
CA ALA A 63 11.93 -5.14 -7.43
C ALA A 63 12.36 -6.53 -7.03
N VAL A 64 12.60 -6.73 -5.72
CA VAL A 64 13.12 -7.99 -5.19
C VAL A 64 12.03 -9.04 -4.91
N GLY A 65 10.75 -8.64 -4.97
CA GLY A 65 9.62 -9.56 -4.81
C GLY A 65 9.31 -9.98 -3.38
N ILE A 66 9.95 -9.34 -2.39
CA ILE A 66 9.69 -9.55 -0.97
C ILE A 66 9.67 -8.22 -0.24
N SER A 67 9.08 -8.19 0.96
CA SER A 67 9.15 -7.00 1.82
C SER A 67 10.58 -6.81 2.33
N GLY A 68 10.95 -5.55 2.60
CA GLY A 68 12.27 -5.17 3.11
C GLY A 68 12.23 -4.69 4.56
N ALA A 69 13.10 -3.74 4.89
CA ALA A 69 13.18 -3.17 6.24
C ALA A 69 11.86 -2.55 6.69
N ILE A 70 11.11 -1.93 5.78
CA ILE A 70 9.71 -1.59 6.00
C ILE A 70 8.91 -2.80 5.56
N ASP A 71 8.24 -3.46 6.52
CA ASP A 71 7.59 -4.74 6.29
C ASP A 71 6.26 -4.60 5.55
N HIS A 72 5.45 -3.61 5.90
CA HIS A 72 4.12 -3.44 5.31
C HIS A 72 3.65 -1.99 5.39
N ILE A 73 2.62 -1.70 4.62
CA ILE A 73 1.79 -0.51 4.77
C ILE A 73 0.41 -0.95 5.25
N ALA A 74 -0.19 -0.18 6.15
CA ALA A 74 -1.51 -0.48 6.67
C ALA A 74 -2.51 0.59 6.22
N LEU A 75 -3.58 0.14 5.58
CA LEU A 75 -4.72 0.97 5.22
C LEU A 75 -5.73 0.92 6.36
N ASN A 76 -6.14 2.07 6.86
CA ASN A 76 -7.22 2.11 7.83
C ASN A 76 -8.54 1.84 7.13
N VAL A 77 -9.31 0.89 7.64
CA VAL A 77 -10.64 0.58 7.13
C VAL A 77 -11.66 0.66 8.26
N THR A 78 -12.88 1.02 7.92
CA THR A 78 -13.98 1.13 8.88
C THR A 78 -14.80 -0.15 9.00
N ASP A 79 -14.58 -1.09 8.08
CA ASP A 79 -15.26 -2.39 8.06
C ASP A 79 -14.33 -3.43 7.44
N VAL A 80 -13.59 -4.12 8.30
CA VAL A 80 -12.59 -5.11 7.87
C VAL A 80 -13.23 -6.34 7.23
N GLU A 81 -14.44 -6.69 7.63
CA GLU A 81 -15.13 -7.83 7.01
C GLU A 81 -15.55 -7.51 5.58
N GLU A 82 -16.05 -6.30 5.33
CA GLU A 82 -16.35 -5.87 3.97
C GLU A 82 -15.07 -5.75 3.14
N ALA A 83 -13.99 -5.21 3.71
CA ALA A 83 -12.69 -5.16 3.03
C ALA A 83 -12.23 -6.56 2.64
N ARG A 84 -12.43 -7.57 3.52
CA ARG A 84 -12.10 -8.95 3.22
C ARG A 84 -12.93 -9.52 2.08
N ARG A 85 -14.22 -9.23 2.04
CA ARG A 85 -15.09 -9.65 0.92
C ARG A 85 -14.63 -9.05 -0.40
N ILE A 86 -14.26 -7.78 -0.39
CA ILE A 86 -13.71 -7.10 -1.57
C ILE A 86 -12.42 -7.79 -2.03
N ALA A 87 -11.50 -8.05 -1.10
CA ALA A 87 -10.23 -8.72 -1.39
C ALA A 87 -10.45 -10.12 -1.99
N ASP A 88 -11.39 -10.88 -1.44
CA ASP A 88 -11.74 -12.21 -1.94
C ASP A 88 -12.35 -12.11 -3.35
N GLY A 89 -13.22 -11.13 -3.59
CA GLY A 89 -13.81 -10.89 -4.91
C GLY A 89 -12.78 -10.50 -5.98
N LEU A 90 -11.73 -9.81 -5.58
CA LEU A 90 -10.60 -9.44 -6.44
C LEU A 90 -9.56 -10.55 -6.55
N LYS A 91 -9.74 -11.65 -5.83
CA LYS A 91 -8.82 -12.80 -5.79
C LYS A 91 -7.42 -12.40 -5.31
N LEU A 92 -7.34 -11.51 -4.34
CA LEU A 92 -6.07 -11.11 -3.74
C LEU A 92 -5.52 -12.23 -2.86
N ASP A 93 -4.21 -12.29 -2.75
CA ASP A 93 -3.50 -13.32 -1.99
C ASP A 93 -3.43 -12.91 -0.51
N VAL A 94 -4.41 -13.37 0.29
CA VAL A 94 -4.45 -13.10 1.73
C VAL A 94 -3.47 -14.04 2.43
N ILE A 95 -2.44 -13.46 3.06
CA ILE A 95 -1.35 -14.20 3.69
C ILE A 95 -1.44 -14.26 5.20
N GLU A 96 -2.22 -13.36 5.81
CA GLU A 96 -2.33 -13.27 7.26
C GLU A 96 -3.64 -12.59 7.64
N GLU A 97 -4.24 -13.01 8.75
CA GLU A 97 -5.42 -12.35 9.33
C GLU A 97 -5.53 -12.66 10.81
N GLY A 98 -6.15 -11.76 11.57
CA GLY A 98 -6.32 -11.98 12.99
C GLY A 98 -6.80 -10.74 13.74
N GLN A 99 -6.66 -10.86 15.06
CA GLN A 99 -6.98 -9.80 16.01
C GLN A 99 -5.78 -9.59 16.92
N LEU A 100 -5.44 -8.32 17.19
CA LEU A 100 -4.30 -7.94 18.03
C LEU A 100 -4.76 -6.99 19.12
N PRO A 101 -4.09 -6.99 20.30
CA PRO A 101 -4.55 -6.25 21.48
C PRO A 101 -4.05 -4.80 21.49
N PHE A 102 -3.88 -4.17 20.33
CA PHE A 102 -3.34 -2.82 20.23
C PHE A 102 -4.43 -1.79 20.38
N TRP A 103 -4.07 -0.61 20.86
CA TRP A 103 -4.95 0.50 21.14
C TRP A 103 -5.96 0.15 22.23
N GLU A 104 -7.01 0.94 22.36
CA GLU A 104 -7.93 0.82 23.50
C GLU A 104 -8.70 -0.50 23.50
N ASN A 105 -9.23 -0.91 22.36
CA ASN A 105 -10.11 -2.06 22.24
C ASN A 105 -9.59 -3.16 21.31
N GLY A 106 -8.33 -3.05 20.88
CA GLY A 106 -7.75 -3.99 19.92
C GLY A 106 -8.01 -3.58 18.46
N VAL A 107 -7.49 -4.38 17.56
CA VAL A 107 -7.64 -4.21 16.11
C VAL A 107 -7.94 -5.55 15.46
N ARG A 108 -8.67 -5.52 14.35
CA ARG A 108 -8.80 -6.67 13.44
C ARG A 108 -8.18 -6.31 12.11
N TYR A 109 -7.49 -7.25 11.51
CA TYR A 109 -6.75 -7.00 10.30
C TYR A 109 -6.66 -8.23 9.41
N PHE A 110 -6.32 -8.00 8.14
CA PHE A 110 -5.76 -9.00 7.25
C PHE A 110 -4.74 -8.35 6.34
N THR A 111 -3.84 -9.15 5.78
CA THR A 111 -2.75 -8.69 4.93
C THR A 111 -2.78 -9.44 3.61
N VAL A 112 -2.59 -8.71 2.50
CA VAL A 112 -2.45 -9.29 1.17
C VAL A 112 -1.06 -9.02 0.62
N LEU A 113 -0.62 -9.84 -0.34
CA LEU A 113 0.58 -9.56 -1.12
C LEU A 113 0.23 -8.78 -2.37
N GLY A 114 0.93 -7.67 -2.59
CA GLY A 114 0.91 -6.96 -3.84
C GLY A 114 1.80 -7.63 -4.91
N PRO A 115 1.75 -7.12 -6.16
CA PRO A 115 2.46 -7.74 -7.28
C PRO A 115 3.99 -7.69 -7.19
N ASN A 116 4.54 -6.89 -6.29
CA ASN A 116 5.98 -6.79 -6.07
C ASN A 116 6.42 -7.46 -4.77
N GLY A 117 5.56 -8.29 -4.16
CA GLY A 117 5.79 -8.88 -2.84
C GLY A 117 5.60 -7.93 -1.67
N GLU A 118 5.12 -6.71 -1.94
CA GLU A 118 4.79 -5.76 -0.89
C GLU A 118 3.59 -6.24 -0.09
N LYS A 119 3.66 -6.09 1.21
CA LYS A 119 2.55 -6.43 2.10
C LYS A 119 1.64 -5.21 2.27
N VAL A 120 0.36 -5.40 2.02
CA VAL A 120 -0.69 -4.39 2.22
C VAL A 120 -1.66 -4.92 3.27
N GLU A 121 -1.67 -4.28 4.43
CA GLU A 121 -2.54 -4.63 5.53
C GLU A 121 -3.80 -3.78 5.51
N PHE A 122 -4.94 -4.38 5.84
CA PHE A 122 -6.21 -3.69 6.07
C PHE A 122 -6.54 -3.84 7.54
N ASN A 123 -6.67 -2.73 8.26
CA ASN A 123 -6.72 -2.72 9.72
C ASN A 123 -7.86 -1.84 10.21
N GLN A 124 -8.66 -2.38 11.12
CA GLN A 124 -9.79 -1.69 11.74
C GLN A 124 -9.55 -1.57 13.25
N TYR A 125 -9.66 -0.35 13.78
CA TYR A 125 -9.74 -0.14 15.23
C TYR A 125 -11.10 -0.65 15.74
N LEU A 126 -11.08 -1.45 16.80
CA LEU A 126 -12.29 -1.99 17.44
C LEU A 126 -12.87 -1.07 18.50
#